data_b8bb82eb490b018f85ffeb1baf4c2357
#
_entry.id   b8bb82eb490b018f85ffeb1baf4c2357
#
_cell.length_a   1.000
_cell.length_b   1.000
_cell.length_c   1.000
_cell.angle_alpha   90.00
_cell.angle_beta   90.00
_cell.angle_gamma   90.00
#
_symmetry.space_group_name_H-M   'P 1'
#
loop_
_entity.id
_entity.type
_entity.pdbx_description
1 polymer ?
#
loop_
_entity_poly.entity_id
_entity_poly.type
_entity_poly.pdbx_seq_one_letter_code
_entity_poly.pdbx_strand_id
1 'polypeptide(L)'
;QVEAYLDNSATTRCYEEVKDIVVKTMMDDYGNPSAMHQKGVESERYVKEAAGQIAATLKVQEKEIYFTSGGTESNNWALIGTALANRRQGNHIIISSIEHPAVSAPAEFLESQGFEVTRLGVNAQGQISPEELKEAIRPETILVSVMFVNNEIGAVEPIAEIGELIKQVNPKTYFHV
;
A
#
# COMPACT_ATOMS: atom_id res chain seq x y z
N GLN A 1 -38.79 -3.94 1.28
CA GLN A 1 -37.75 -3.43 2.16
C GLN A 1 -36.59 -2.94 1.28
N VAL A 2 -36.08 -1.73 1.55
CA VAL A 2 -34.87 -1.23 0.91
C VAL A 2 -33.71 -1.69 1.81
N GLU A 3 -32.82 -2.53 1.27
CA GLU A 3 -31.58 -2.94 1.92
C GLU A 3 -30.54 -1.85 1.73
N ALA A 4 -29.92 -1.38 2.82
CA ALA A 4 -28.80 -0.45 2.79
C ALA A 4 -27.55 -1.13 3.37
N TYR A 5 -26.56 -1.38 2.52
CA TYR A 5 -25.27 -1.92 2.95
C TYR A 5 -24.30 -0.76 3.21
N LEU A 6 -23.88 -0.59 4.47
CA LEU A 6 -23.07 0.55 4.93
C LEU A 6 -21.64 0.17 5.34
N ASP A 7 -21.21 -1.06 5.08
CA ASP A 7 -19.89 -1.58 5.46
C ASP A 7 -18.98 -1.77 4.24
N ASN A 8 -18.98 -0.79 3.32
CA ASN A 8 -18.17 -0.85 2.10
C ASN A 8 -16.65 -0.69 2.37
N SER A 9 -16.24 -0.27 3.57
CA SER A 9 -14.84 -0.25 3.99
C SER A 9 -14.26 -1.65 4.23
N ALA A 10 -15.11 -2.63 4.55
CA ALA A 10 -14.71 -4.02 4.74
C ALA A 10 -14.79 -4.81 3.43
N THR A 11 -15.94 -4.76 2.77
CA THR A 11 -16.20 -5.46 1.50
C THR A 11 -17.15 -4.65 0.63
N THR A 12 -17.09 -4.85 -0.69
CA THR A 12 -18.03 -4.23 -1.60
C THR A 12 -18.46 -5.21 -2.69
N ARG A 13 -19.67 -5.03 -3.22
CA ARG A 13 -20.14 -5.81 -4.35
C ARG A 13 -19.36 -5.44 -5.59
N CYS A 14 -18.87 -6.43 -6.35
CA CYS A 14 -18.21 -6.15 -7.62
C CYS A 14 -19.23 -5.67 -8.69
N TYR A 15 -18.73 -4.93 -9.66
CA TYR A 15 -19.50 -4.57 -10.86
C TYR A 15 -19.74 -5.82 -11.73
N GLU A 16 -20.81 -5.82 -12.53
CA GLU A 16 -21.13 -6.93 -13.42
C GLU A 16 -20.01 -7.18 -14.44
N GLU A 17 -19.39 -6.14 -14.97
CA GLU A 17 -18.27 -6.24 -15.90
C GLU A 17 -17.05 -6.93 -15.26
N VAL A 18 -16.82 -6.71 -13.96
CA VAL A 18 -15.74 -7.38 -13.21
C VAL A 18 -16.06 -8.86 -13.05
N LYS A 19 -17.30 -9.20 -12.70
CA LYS A 19 -17.76 -10.61 -12.62
C LYS A 19 -17.58 -11.30 -13.97
N ASP A 20 -17.97 -10.66 -15.06
CA ASP A 20 -17.92 -11.24 -16.40
C ASP A 20 -16.49 -11.53 -16.85
N ILE A 21 -15.54 -10.61 -16.62
CA ILE A 21 -14.13 -10.85 -16.94
C ILE A 21 -13.52 -11.94 -16.07
N VAL A 22 -13.88 -12.01 -14.78
CA VAL A 22 -13.43 -13.08 -13.87
C VAL A 22 -13.91 -14.45 -14.38
N VAL A 23 -15.22 -14.58 -14.70
CA VAL A 23 -15.76 -15.82 -15.24
C VAL A 23 -15.09 -16.20 -16.54
N LYS A 24 -14.92 -15.25 -17.47
CA LYS A 24 -14.27 -15.49 -18.75
C LYS A 24 -12.83 -15.98 -18.59
N THR A 25 -12.04 -15.34 -17.72
CA THR A 25 -10.65 -15.74 -17.49
C THR A 25 -10.52 -17.09 -16.76
N MET A 26 -11.50 -17.46 -15.95
CA MET A 26 -11.53 -18.76 -15.27
C MET A 26 -11.98 -19.91 -16.19
N MET A 27 -12.89 -19.65 -17.13
CA MET A 27 -13.54 -20.69 -17.93
C MET A 27 -12.95 -20.81 -19.35
N ASP A 28 -12.71 -19.69 -20.00
CA ASP A 28 -12.31 -19.65 -21.41
C ASP A 28 -10.82 -19.33 -21.59
N ASP A 29 -10.32 -18.29 -20.93
CA ASP A 29 -8.96 -17.78 -21.10
C ASP A 29 -8.04 -18.14 -19.90
N TYR A 30 -8.19 -19.35 -19.39
CA TYR A 30 -7.55 -19.89 -18.18
C TYR A 30 -6.06 -20.21 -18.29
N GLY A 31 -5.40 -19.78 -19.37
CA GLY A 31 -3.99 -20.08 -19.60
C GLY A 31 -3.06 -19.49 -18.53
N ASN A 32 -1.94 -20.15 -18.28
CA ASN A 32 -0.90 -19.58 -17.42
C ASN A 32 -0.20 -18.45 -18.18
N PRO A 33 -0.22 -17.19 -17.66
CA PRO A 33 0.43 -16.05 -18.30
C PRO A 33 1.94 -16.22 -18.57
N SER A 34 2.61 -17.11 -17.84
CA SER A 34 4.03 -17.41 -18.03
C SER A 34 4.30 -18.50 -19.08
N ALA A 35 3.27 -19.12 -19.65
CA ALA A 35 3.44 -20.17 -20.65
C ALA A 35 3.65 -19.58 -22.06
N MET A 36 4.56 -20.21 -22.83
CA MET A 36 4.94 -19.71 -24.17
C MET A 36 4.01 -20.15 -25.30
N HIS A 37 2.93 -20.91 -25.01
CA HIS A 37 1.92 -21.29 -25.99
C HIS A 37 0.80 -20.26 -26.08
N GLN A 38 -0.05 -20.34 -27.12
CA GLN A 38 -1.08 -19.35 -27.42
C GLN A 38 -1.99 -18.99 -26.24
N LYS A 39 -2.47 -19.98 -25.47
CA LYS A 39 -3.29 -19.74 -24.26
C LYS A 39 -2.56 -18.91 -23.19
N GLY A 40 -1.25 -19.11 -23.05
CA GLY A 40 -0.44 -18.29 -22.13
C GLY A 40 -0.33 -16.84 -22.61
N VAL A 41 -0.08 -16.64 -23.91
CA VAL A 41 0.00 -15.30 -24.51
C VAL A 41 -1.32 -14.54 -24.39
N GLU A 42 -2.45 -15.21 -24.58
CA GLU A 42 -3.78 -14.63 -24.40
C GLU A 42 -4.00 -14.18 -22.95
N SER A 43 -3.63 -15.01 -21.98
CA SER A 43 -3.76 -14.67 -20.55
C SER A 43 -2.78 -13.58 -20.10
N GLU A 44 -1.54 -13.58 -20.62
CA GLU A 44 -0.55 -12.54 -20.37
C GLU A 44 -1.06 -11.14 -20.80
N ARG A 45 -1.83 -11.08 -21.88
CA ARG A 45 -2.40 -9.82 -22.37
C ARG A 45 -3.29 -9.15 -21.34
N TYR A 46 -4.14 -9.89 -20.62
CA TYR A 46 -4.98 -9.34 -19.55
C TYR A 46 -4.14 -8.70 -18.44
N VAL A 47 -3.06 -9.38 -18.03
CA VAL A 47 -2.18 -8.86 -16.95
C VAL A 47 -1.46 -7.59 -17.41
N LYS A 48 -0.92 -7.56 -18.64
CA LYS A 48 -0.25 -6.39 -19.21
C LYS A 48 -1.20 -5.20 -19.40
N GLU A 49 -2.39 -5.46 -19.94
CA GLU A 49 -3.39 -4.42 -20.14
C GLU A 49 -3.83 -3.81 -18.81
N ALA A 50 -4.09 -4.63 -17.79
CA ALA A 50 -4.43 -4.16 -16.46
C ALA A 50 -3.29 -3.34 -15.83
N ALA A 51 -2.04 -3.81 -15.93
CA ALA A 51 -0.88 -3.06 -15.44
C ALA A 51 -0.74 -1.70 -16.15
N GLY A 52 -0.92 -1.67 -17.49
CA GLY A 52 -0.87 -0.44 -18.26
C GLY A 52 -1.95 0.57 -17.87
N GLN A 53 -3.18 0.12 -17.66
CA GLN A 53 -4.30 0.98 -17.23
C GLN A 53 -4.06 1.55 -15.84
N ILE A 54 -3.61 0.73 -14.89
CA ILE A 54 -3.29 1.18 -13.51
C ILE A 54 -2.11 2.16 -13.54
N ALA A 55 -1.04 1.84 -14.29
CA ALA A 55 0.13 2.70 -14.43
C ALA A 55 -0.24 4.08 -15.01
N ALA A 56 -1.10 4.12 -16.03
CA ALA A 56 -1.59 5.37 -16.61
C ALA A 56 -2.39 6.20 -15.59
N THR A 57 -3.24 5.56 -14.78
CA THR A 57 -4.01 6.23 -13.72
C THR A 57 -3.10 6.83 -12.64
N LEU A 58 -2.07 6.09 -12.23
CA LEU A 58 -1.11 6.50 -11.20
C LEU A 58 0.03 7.37 -11.76
N LYS A 59 0.11 7.57 -13.09
CA LYS A 59 1.19 8.29 -13.79
C LYS A 59 2.58 7.71 -13.51
N VAL A 60 2.67 6.39 -13.49
CA VAL A 60 3.90 5.62 -13.28
C VAL A 60 4.15 4.68 -14.47
N GLN A 61 5.24 3.91 -14.46
CA GLN A 61 5.56 2.93 -15.49
C GLN A 61 4.91 1.57 -15.18
N GLU A 62 4.55 0.80 -16.19
CA GLU A 62 3.96 -0.55 -16.02
C GLU A 62 4.82 -1.46 -15.14
N LYS A 63 6.15 -1.38 -15.25
CA LYS A 63 7.08 -2.18 -14.44
C LYS A 63 7.07 -1.85 -12.95
N GLU A 64 6.40 -0.76 -12.56
CA GLU A 64 6.23 -0.34 -11.16
C GLU A 64 4.91 -0.89 -10.57
N ILE A 65 4.10 -1.57 -11.39
CA ILE A 65 2.85 -2.20 -10.94
C ILE A 65 3.12 -3.68 -10.62
N TYR A 66 2.78 -4.08 -9.42
CA TYR A 66 2.88 -5.45 -8.93
C TYR A 66 1.53 -5.91 -8.39
N PHE A 67 1.06 -7.05 -8.89
CA PHE A 67 -0.16 -7.68 -8.40
C PHE A 67 0.17 -8.62 -7.22
N THR A 68 -0.60 -8.49 -6.16
CA THR A 68 -0.49 -9.30 -4.94
C THR A 68 -1.83 -9.95 -4.62
N SER A 69 -1.86 -10.86 -3.66
CA SER A 69 -3.09 -11.51 -3.21
C SER A 69 -4.01 -10.56 -2.41
N GLY A 70 -3.52 -9.40 -1.99
CA GLY A 70 -4.30 -8.41 -1.24
C GLY A 70 -3.42 -7.42 -0.46
N GLY A 71 -4.07 -6.48 0.23
CA GLY A 71 -3.40 -5.40 0.95
C GLY A 71 -2.42 -5.89 2.02
N THR A 72 -2.70 -7.03 2.67
CA THR A 72 -1.77 -7.59 3.67
C THR A 72 -0.43 -7.96 3.05
N GLU A 73 -0.44 -8.65 1.90
CA GLU A 73 0.80 -8.98 1.19
C GLU A 73 1.52 -7.73 0.70
N SER A 74 0.78 -6.78 0.11
CA SER A 74 1.34 -5.51 -0.38
C SER A 74 2.03 -4.73 0.73
N ASN A 75 1.38 -4.58 1.88
CA ASN A 75 1.92 -3.85 3.03
C ASN A 75 3.15 -4.55 3.62
N ASN A 76 3.12 -5.88 3.77
CA ASN A 76 4.29 -6.66 4.21
C ASN A 76 5.46 -6.48 3.24
N TRP A 77 5.20 -6.52 1.95
CA TRP A 77 6.21 -6.32 0.92
C TRP A 77 6.81 -4.91 0.98
N ALA A 78 5.97 -3.90 1.10
CA ALA A 78 6.40 -2.51 1.20
C ALA A 78 7.22 -2.27 2.48
N LEU A 79 6.74 -2.67 3.65
CA LEU A 79 7.42 -2.38 4.92
C LEU A 79 8.67 -3.25 5.10
N ILE A 80 8.51 -4.57 5.08
CA ILE A 80 9.61 -5.51 5.36
C ILE A 80 10.64 -5.44 4.22
N GLY A 81 10.20 -5.41 2.97
CA GLY A 81 11.07 -5.32 1.81
C GLY A 81 11.91 -4.05 1.82
N THR A 82 11.28 -2.89 2.04
CA THR A 82 11.98 -1.60 2.13
C THR A 82 12.96 -1.57 3.31
N ALA A 83 12.54 -2.04 4.49
CA ALA A 83 13.38 -2.06 5.68
C ALA A 83 14.64 -2.89 5.46
N LEU A 84 14.49 -4.13 5.00
CA LEU A 84 15.63 -5.03 4.79
C LEU A 84 16.55 -4.55 3.67
N ALA A 85 16.01 -4.04 2.57
CA ALA A 85 16.79 -3.51 1.45
C ALA A 85 17.62 -2.28 1.84
N ASN A 86 17.12 -1.47 2.77
CA ASN A 86 17.74 -0.20 3.17
C ASN A 86 18.43 -0.26 4.55
N ARG A 87 18.59 -1.44 5.15
CA ARG A 87 19.17 -1.61 6.49
C ARG A 87 20.56 -0.97 6.68
N ARG A 88 21.32 -0.83 5.58
CA ARG A 88 22.64 -0.16 5.61
C ARG A 88 22.53 1.38 5.64
N GLN A 89 21.39 1.94 5.25
CA GLN A 89 21.13 3.38 5.24
C GLN A 89 20.54 3.85 6.58
N GLY A 90 19.82 2.98 7.27
CA GLY A 90 19.21 3.27 8.55
C GLY A 90 18.35 2.12 9.07
N ASN A 91 17.89 2.28 10.31
CA ASN A 91 17.06 1.29 10.99
C ASN A 91 15.80 1.89 11.64
N HIS A 92 15.44 3.12 11.27
CA HIS A 92 14.29 3.80 11.85
C HIS A 92 13.11 3.87 10.88
N ILE A 93 11.94 3.55 11.39
CA ILE A 93 10.65 3.53 10.67
C ILE A 93 9.63 4.35 11.47
N ILE A 94 8.80 5.10 10.79
CA ILE A 94 7.71 5.87 11.39
C ILE A 94 6.39 5.35 10.83
N ILE A 95 5.41 5.08 11.69
CA ILE A 95 4.03 4.74 11.31
C ILE A 95 3.04 5.61 12.08
N SER A 96 1.81 5.75 11.59
CA SER A 96 0.74 6.32 12.42
C SER A 96 0.26 5.30 13.47
N SER A 97 -0.28 5.80 14.58
CA SER A 97 -0.81 4.93 15.65
C SER A 97 -2.16 4.29 15.29
N ILE A 98 -2.79 4.73 14.19
CA ILE A 98 -4.09 4.24 13.73
C ILE A 98 -4.00 3.32 12.51
N GLU A 99 -2.81 2.80 12.21
CA GLU A 99 -2.60 1.93 11.07
C GLU A 99 -3.39 0.61 11.18
N HIS A 100 -3.78 0.10 10.02
CA HIS A 100 -4.37 -1.24 9.90
C HIS A 100 -3.38 -2.31 10.41
N PRO A 101 -3.85 -3.43 10.99
CA PRO A 101 -2.99 -4.56 11.42
C PRO A 101 -1.99 -5.05 10.36
N ALA A 102 -2.33 -4.93 9.07
CA ALA A 102 -1.43 -5.26 7.96
C ALA A 102 -0.17 -4.36 7.87
N VAL A 103 -0.14 -3.23 8.60
CA VAL A 103 1.01 -2.33 8.75
C VAL A 103 1.63 -2.43 10.14
N SER A 104 0.81 -2.43 11.21
CA SER A 104 1.31 -2.48 12.59
C SER A 104 2.01 -3.79 12.91
N ALA A 105 1.49 -4.94 12.46
CA ALA A 105 2.14 -6.24 12.70
C ALA A 105 3.50 -6.40 11.99
N PRO A 106 3.67 -6.04 10.70
CA PRO A 106 5.01 -5.96 10.09
C PRO A 106 5.96 -5.01 10.83
N ALA A 107 5.47 -3.87 11.35
CA ALA A 107 6.29 -2.95 12.13
C ALA A 107 6.78 -3.60 13.44
N GLU A 108 5.92 -4.30 14.17
CA GLU A 108 6.29 -5.09 15.36
C GLU A 108 7.31 -6.19 15.03
N PHE A 109 7.11 -6.88 13.90
CA PHE A 109 8.10 -7.85 13.43
C PHE A 109 9.45 -7.18 13.18
N LEU A 110 9.50 -6.01 12.54
CA LEU A 110 10.74 -5.29 12.28
C LEU A 110 11.42 -4.82 13.58
N GLU A 111 10.66 -4.42 14.62
CA GLU A 111 11.21 -4.14 15.95
C GLU A 111 11.93 -5.37 16.52
N SER A 112 11.35 -6.57 16.39
CA SER A 112 12.00 -7.81 16.79
C SER A 112 13.29 -8.12 16.03
N GLN A 113 13.45 -7.53 14.84
CA GLN A 113 14.64 -7.65 14.00
C GLN A 113 15.67 -6.52 14.23
N GLY A 114 15.45 -5.67 15.23
CA GLY A 114 16.36 -4.58 15.61
C GLY A 114 16.17 -3.27 14.87
N PHE A 115 15.00 -3.06 14.26
CA PHE A 115 14.59 -1.74 13.78
C PHE A 115 13.96 -0.95 14.92
N GLU A 116 14.05 0.37 14.83
CA GLU A 116 13.35 1.29 15.71
C GLU A 116 12.07 1.77 15.04
N VAL A 117 10.92 1.67 15.71
CA VAL A 117 9.63 2.10 15.19
C VAL A 117 9.05 3.21 16.04
N THR A 118 8.90 4.39 15.45
CA THR A 118 8.15 5.50 16.06
C THR A 118 6.69 5.42 15.62
N ARG A 119 5.78 5.43 16.58
CA ARG A 119 4.33 5.49 16.35
C ARG A 119 3.83 6.89 16.67
N LEU A 120 3.45 7.65 15.63
CA LEU A 120 2.91 8.99 15.79
C LEU A 120 1.48 8.92 16.30
N GLY A 121 1.20 9.68 17.35
CA GLY A 121 -0.16 9.90 17.83
C GLY A 121 -1.02 10.67 16.83
N VAL A 122 -2.32 10.65 17.03
CA VAL A 122 -3.29 11.42 16.24
C VAL A 122 -4.09 12.38 17.09
N ASN A 123 -4.56 13.45 16.49
CA ASN A 123 -5.45 14.43 17.12
C ASN A 123 -6.90 13.89 17.25
N ALA A 124 -7.81 14.71 17.76
CA ALA A 124 -9.23 14.35 17.92
C ALA A 124 -9.95 14.05 16.58
N GLN A 125 -9.40 14.48 15.47
CA GLN A 125 -9.89 14.21 14.12
C GLN A 125 -9.27 12.94 13.50
N GLY A 126 -8.35 12.29 14.22
CA GLY A 126 -7.64 11.09 13.77
C GLY A 126 -6.47 11.39 12.83
N GLN A 127 -5.93 12.60 12.82
CA GLN A 127 -4.83 13.01 11.94
C GLN A 127 -3.52 13.13 12.71
N ILE A 128 -2.40 12.74 12.09
CA ILE A 128 -1.05 12.98 12.63
C ILE A 128 -0.70 14.47 12.56
N SER A 129 0.21 14.93 13.43
CA SER A 129 0.77 16.29 13.36
C SER A 129 1.96 16.31 12.40
N PRO A 130 1.96 17.19 11.36
CA PRO A 130 3.14 17.41 10.52
C PRO A 130 4.37 17.87 11.32
N GLU A 131 4.17 18.64 12.38
CA GLU A 131 5.24 19.11 13.26
C GLU A 131 5.89 17.94 14.00
N GLU A 132 5.07 17.06 14.61
CA GLU A 132 5.58 15.85 15.29
C GLU A 132 6.27 14.91 14.32
N LEU A 133 5.73 14.73 13.11
CA LEU A 133 6.40 13.96 12.06
C LEU A 133 7.76 14.55 11.71
N LYS A 134 7.85 15.88 11.54
CA LYS A 134 9.09 16.57 11.24
C LYS A 134 10.16 16.36 12.31
N GLU A 135 9.76 16.42 13.58
CA GLU A 135 10.66 16.17 14.71
C GLU A 135 11.09 14.69 14.82
N ALA A 136 10.20 13.76 14.43
CA ALA A 136 10.47 12.33 14.46
C ALA A 136 11.40 11.85 13.34
N ILE A 137 11.44 12.55 12.19
CA ILE A 137 12.31 12.17 11.07
C ILE A 137 13.78 12.41 11.44
N ARG A 138 14.58 11.36 11.35
CA ARG A 138 16.03 11.35 11.62
C ARG A 138 16.82 10.99 10.36
N PRO A 139 18.14 11.19 10.33
CA PRO A 139 19.00 10.74 9.21
C PRO A 139 18.87 9.23 8.92
N GLU A 140 18.61 8.42 9.97
CA GLU A 140 18.44 6.97 9.92
C GLU A 140 17.00 6.54 9.57
N THR A 141 16.07 7.48 9.37
CA THR A 141 14.68 7.18 8.97
C THR A 141 14.65 6.73 7.51
N ILE A 142 14.29 5.48 7.30
CA ILE A 142 14.24 4.87 5.96
C ILE A 142 12.83 4.79 5.39
N LEU A 143 11.81 4.77 6.26
CA LEU A 143 10.42 4.60 5.84
C LEU A 143 9.49 5.38 6.76
N VAL A 144 8.53 6.07 6.16
CA VAL A 144 7.33 6.60 6.82
C VAL A 144 6.11 5.92 6.18
N SER A 145 5.22 5.36 6.99
CA SER A 145 3.98 4.74 6.52
C SER A 145 2.78 5.38 7.20
N VAL A 146 1.88 5.97 6.41
CA VAL A 146 0.68 6.63 6.90
C VAL A 146 -0.47 6.30 5.97
N MET A 147 -1.54 5.71 6.51
CA MET A 147 -2.74 5.40 5.72
C MET A 147 -3.41 6.69 5.22
N PHE A 148 -3.95 6.67 4.02
CA PHE A 148 -4.65 7.83 3.47
C PHE A 148 -5.99 8.06 4.17
N VAL A 149 -6.79 7.01 4.27
CA VAL A 149 -8.11 7.06 4.93
C VAL A 149 -8.21 5.90 5.91
N ASN A 150 -8.50 6.21 7.16
CA ASN A 150 -8.73 5.17 8.14
C ASN A 150 -10.07 4.47 7.90
N ASN A 151 -10.06 3.16 7.79
CA ASN A 151 -11.23 2.33 7.45
C ASN A 151 -12.27 2.25 8.57
N GLU A 152 -11.91 2.54 9.82
CA GLU A 152 -12.82 2.45 10.98
C GLU A 152 -13.46 3.80 11.31
N ILE A 153 -12.67 4.87 11.37
CA ILE A 153 -13.13 6.18 11.80
C ILE A 153 -13.30 7.20 10.67
N GLY A 154 -12.86 6.85 9.44
CA GLY A 154 -12.98 7.72 8.28
C GLY A 154 -12.06 8.95 8.30
N ALA A 155 -11.07 9.01 9.20
CA ALA A 155 -10.08 10.07 9.22
C ALA A 155 -9.30 10.09 7.91
N VAL A 156 -9.07 11.27 7.35
CA VAL A 156 -8.32 11.48 6.10
C VAL A 156 -7.03 12.20 6.44
N GLU A 157 -5.90 11.57 6.15
CA GLU A 157 -4.58 12.15 6.38
C GLU A 157 -4.16 13.09 5.23
N PRO A 158 -3.47 14.20 5.51
CA PRO A 158 -2.98 15.15 4.50
C PRO A 158 -1.72 14.61 3.80
N ILE A 159 -1.83 13.48 3.10
CA ILE A 159 -0.68 12.74 2.56
C ILE A 159 0.18 13.54 1.57
N ALA A 160 -0.40 14.51 0.85
CA ALA A 160 0.38 15.36 -0.05
C ALA A 160 1.36 16.25 0.74
N GLU A 161 0.87 16.90 1.81
CA GLU A 161 1.68 17.72 2.71
C GLU A 161 2.74 16.88 3.45
N ILE A 162 2.34 15.70 3.93
CA ILE A 162 3.25 14.73 4.56
C ILE A 162 4.36 14.33 3.60
N GLY A 163 4.03 14.02 2.35
CA GLY A 163 4.99 13.63 1.33
C GLY A 163 5.99 14.74 1.00
N GLU A 164 5.52 15.99 0.89
CA GLU A 164 6.39 17.16 0.70
C GLU A 164 7.32 17.39 1.89
N LEU A 165 6.80 17.29 3.10
CA LEU A 165 7.57 17.43 4.34
C LEU A 165 8.69 16.38 4.43
N ILE A 166 8.39 15.12 4.17
CA ILE A 166 9.37 14.03 4.16
C ILE A 166 10.49 14.33 3.19
N LYS A 167 10.17 14.76 1.96
CA LYS A 167 11.18 15.10 0.95
C LYS A 167 12.05 16.30 1.34
N GLN A 168 11.50 17.26 2.05
CA GLN A 168 12.24 18.43 2.54
C GLN A 168 13.20 18.07 3.67
N VAL A 169 12.79 17.21 4.60
CA VAL A 169 13.57 16.85 5.81
C VAL A 169 14.60 15.76 5.50
N ASN A 170 14.17 14.67 4.86
CA ASN A 170 15.04 13.56 4.48
C ASN A 170 14.57 12.92 3.16
N PRO A 171 15.08 13.40 2.01
CA PRO A 171 14.63 12.96 0.68
C PRO A 171 14.95 11.49 0.37
N LYS A 172 15.73 10.80 1.22
CA LYS A 172 16.03 9.37 1.08
C LYS A 172 14.99 8.49 1.75
N THR A 173 14.12 9.06 2.59
CA THR A 173 13.05 8.32 3.26
C THR A 173 11.97 7.95 2.26
N TYR A 174 11.61 6.68 2.22
CA TYR A 174 10.46 6.20 1.46
C TYR A 174 9.16 6.59 2.16
N PHE A 175 8.14 6.93 1.38
CA PHE A 175 6.81 7.23 1.87
C PHE A 175 5.84 6.17 1.34
N HIS A 176 5.22 5.43 2.24
CA HIS A 176 4.20 4.40 1.97
C HIS A 176 2.84 4.90 2.43
N VAL A 177 1.82 4.72 1.56
CA VAL A 177 0.43 5.13 1.82
C VAL A 177 -0.50 3.94 1.60
#